data_eec836b53f4a499e84d2890f7e7ab076
#
_entry.id   eec836b53f4a499e84d2890f7e7ab076
#
_cell.length_a   1.000
_cell.length_b   1.000
_cell.length_c   1.000
_cell.angle_alpha   90.00
_cell.angle_beta   90.00
_cell.angle_gamma   90.00
#
_symmetry.space_group_name_H-M   'P 1'
#
loop_
_entity.id
_entity.type
_entity.pdbx_description
1 polymer ?
#
loop_
_entity_poly.entity_id
_entity_poly.type
_entity_poly.pdbx_seq_one_letter_code
_entity_poly.pdbx_strand_id
1 'polypeptide(L)'
;MNTQTDDSAFIRACRRQPVPSVPVWYMRQAGRSLPEYRATRAGMAMLDACSHPELITEITLQPVRRYGVDAAILFSDIVLPLKAAGLDIDIRPGVGPQIDKPFRDDGDVAKLRDLEPGDVDFVSQAVGMLTAELGGTPLIGFAGGPFTLACYLVDGGPSKTFDQTRALMYGNPELWRLLLARLTAITITFLQVQVSAGASAVQLFDSWAGILSPEDYRRGVLPYSKQILAAIAASGVPSIHFGVGTGELLGLLGEAGADVVGVDWRVPLDEAVHRVAPGKALQGNLDPAVLLAPWPVIEERARDVVRKGRTAESHIFNLGHGVLPDTDPDVLARLTDLVHSVPTGSEGSAGSAGPAG
;
A
#
# COMPACT_ATOMS: atom_id res chain seq x y z
N MET A 1 8.80 10.91 -16.37
CA MET A 1 9.41 10.46 -15.11
C MET A 1 9.94 11.68 -14.37
N ASN A 2 9.65 11.79 -13.09
CA ASN A 2 10.19 12.88 -12.28
C ASN A 2 11.64 12.52 -11.88
N THR A 3 12.62 13.04 -12.63
CA THR A 3 14.05 12.76 -12.40
C THR A 3 14.55 13.23 -11.03
N GLN A 4 13.83 14.12 -10.35
CA GLN A 4 14.21 14.61 -9.02
C GLN A 4 14.08 13.55 -7.92
N THR A 5 13.22 12.55 -8.11
CA THR A 5 12.98 11.50 -7.10
C THR A 5 13.75 10.21 -7.37
N ASP A 6 14.34 10.04 -8.57
CA ASP A 6 15.02 8.79 -8.97
C ASP A 6 16.17 8.39 -8.04
N ASP A 7 16.88 9.37 -7.46
CA ASP A 7 18.00 9.15 -6.53
C ASP A 7 17.58 9.11 -5.04
N SER A 8 16.28 9.24 -4.74
CA SER A 8 15.80 9.15 -3.37
C SER A 8 16.05 7.76 -2.76
N ALA A 9 16.28 7.71 -1.44
CA ALA A 9 16.51 6.45 -0.74
C ALA A 9 15.35 5.46 -0.96
N PHE A 10 14.11 5.95 -1.00
CA PHE A 10 12.92 5.11 -1.23
C PHE A 10 12.93 4.47 -2.62
N ILE A 11 13.12 5.23 -3.70
CA ILE A 11 13.13 4.69 -5.08
C ILE A 11 14.32 3.77 -5.30
N ARG A 12 15.50 4.12 -4.77
CA ARG A 12 16.67 3.25 -4.80
C ARG A 12 16.42 1.92 -4.09
N ALA A 13 15.78 1.95 -2.92
CA ALA A 13 15.39 0.74 -2.19
C ALA A 13 14.39 -0.11 -3.00
N CYS A 14 13.38 0.50 -3.62
CA CYS A 14 12.47 -0.24 -4.51
C CYS A 14 13.22 -0.94 -5.66
N ARG A 15 14.28 -0.33 -6.18
CA ARG A 15 15.13 -0.86 -7.26
C ARG A 15 16.28 -1.74 -6.74
N ARG A 16 16.34 -2.03 -5.46
CA ARG A 16 17.40 -2.82 -4.80
C ARG A 16 18.80 -2.23 -4.97
N GLN A 17 18.88 -0.92 -5.05
CA GLN A 17 20.14 -0.17 -5.09
C GLN A 17 20.60 0.18 -3.68
N PRO A 18 21.89 0.37 -3.44
CA PRO A 18 22.40 0.78 -2.13
C PRO A 18 21.79 2.08 -1.64
N VAL A 19 21.42 2.14 -0.36
CA VAL A 19 20.83 3.32 0.29
C VAL A 19 21.65 3.73 1.52
N PRO A 20 21.73 5.04 1.85
CA PRO A 20 22.48 5.50 3.01
C PRO A 20 21.83 5.11 4.34
N SER A 21 20.51 5.05 4.38
CA SER A 21 19.68 4.63 5.51
C SER A 21 18.48 3.84 5.00
N VAL A 22 17.85 3.05 5.87
CA VAL A 22 16.58 2.37 5.52
C VAL A 22 15.50 3.42 5.34
N PRO A 23 14.87 3.53 4.14
CA PRO A 23 13.81 4.50 3.94
C PRO A 23 12.54 4.12 4.69
N VAL A 24 11.83 5.13 5.17
CA VAL A 24 10.64 4.99 6.04
C VAL A 24 9.45 5.72 5.44
N TRP A 25 8.31 5.05 5.42
CA TRP A 25 7.00 5.68 5.30
C TRP A 25 5.97 4.80 6.01
N TYR A 26 4.77 5.33 6.26
CA TYR A 26 3.75 4.58 7.02
C TYR A 26 2.44 4.49 6.25
N MET A 27 1.90 3.29 6.10
CA MET A 27 0.54 3.11 5.60
C MET A 27 -0.46 3.85 6.49
N ARG A 28 -1.35 4.65 5.87
CA ARG A 28 -2.30 5.55 6.54
C ARG A 28 -1.61 6.65 7.37
N GLN A 29 -0.39 7.07 7.00
CA GLN A 29 0.30 8.19 7.67
C GLN A 29 -0.53 9.47 7.65
N ALA A 30 -1.24 9.77 6.57
CA ALA A 30 -2.28 10.80 6.50
C ALA A 30 -3.60 10.20 7.02
N GLY A 31 -3.85 10.29 8.32
CA GLY A 31 -4.96 9.59 8.92
C GLY A 31 -5.43 10.16 10.26
N ARG A 32 -6.37 9.43 10.89
CA ARG A 32 -7.07 9.88 12.10
C ARG A 32 -6.18 10.11 13.33
N SER A 33 -4.96 9.59 13.35
CA SER A 33 -3.97 9.89 14.41
C SER A 33 -3.54 11.35 14.40
N LEU A 34 -3.47 12.00 13.21
CA LEU A 34 -3.06 13.40 13.06
C LEU A 34 -4.15 14.38 13.48
N PRO A 35 -3.87 15.31 14.43
CA PRO A 35 -4.80 16.39 14.76
C PRO A 35 -5.12 17.29 13.57
N GLU A 36 -4.11 17.62 12.75
CA GLU A 36 -4.23 18.41 11.53
C GLU A 36 -5.21 17.78 10.54
N TYR A 37 -5.10 16.47 10.31
CA TYR A 37 -6.02 15.74 9.46
C TYR A 37 -7.46 15.82 9.97
N ARG A 38 -7.66 15.62 11.28
CA ARG A 38 -9.00 15.71 11.88
C ARG A 38 -9.61 17.10 11.73
N ALA A 39 -8.79 18.16 11.92
CA ALA A 39 -9.22 19.55 11.75
C ALA A 39 -9.57 19.86 10.28
N THR A 40 -8.68 19.48 9.35
CA THR A 40 -8.85 19.73 7.91
C THR A 40 -10.08 19.00 7.34
N ARG A 41 -10.41 17.83 7.87
CA ARG A 41 -11.53 17.00 7.40
C ARG A 41 -12.82 17.11 8.21
N ALA A 42 -12.89 18.04 9.17
CA ALA A 42 -14.05 18.17 10.04
C ALA A 42 -15.35 18.39 9.22
N GLY A 43 -16.36 17.56 9.45
CA GLY A 43 -17.68 17.66 8.80
C GLY A 43 -17.75 17.20 7.34
N MET A 44 -16.68 16.66 6.76
CA MET A 44 -16.65 16.22 5.37
C MET A 44 -16.62 14.69 5.25
N ALA A 45 -17.40 14.12 4.34
CA ALA A 45 -17.35 12.69 4.04
C ALA A 45 -16.02 12.29 3.38
N MET A 46 -15.64 11.00 3.50
CA MET A 46 -14.31 10.54 3.03
C MET A 46 -14.15 10.70 1.51
N LEU A 47 -15.12 10.23 0.74
CA LEU A 47 -15.04 10.29 -0.73
C LEU A 47 -15.19 11.72 -1.26
N ASP A 48 -15.91 12.59 -0.55
CA ASP A 48 -15.98 14.01 -0.91
C ASP A 48 -14.62 14.66 -0.72
N ALA A 49 -13.94 14.40 0.41
CA ALA A 49 -12.57 14.91 0.63
C ALA A 49 -11.61 14.43 -0.46
N CYS A 50 -11.77 13.19 -0.95
CA CYS A 50 -10.96 12.64 -2.03
C CYS A 50 -11.29 13.21 -3.42
N SER A 51 -12.24 14.14 -3.53
CA SER A 51 -12.63 14.79 -4.80
C SER A 51 -12.13 16.24 -4.92
N HIS A 52 -11.43 16.76 -3.89
CA HIS A 52 -10.91 18.13 -3.85
C HIS A 52 -9.39 18.13 -3.95
N PRO A 53 -8.77 18.56 -5.07
CA PRO A 53 -7.33 18.49 -5.29
C PRO A 53 -6.50 19.19 -4.20
N GLU A 54 -6.90 20.39 -3.77
CA GLU A 54 -6.20 21.16 -2.74
C GLU A 54 -6.24 20.44 -1.39
N LEU A 55 -7.36 19.82 -1.07
CA LEU A 55 -7.53 19.08 0.18
C LEU A 55 -6.73 17.78 0.18
N ILE A 56 -6.74 17.06 -0.94
CA ILE A 56 -5.90 15.87 -1.13
C ILE A 56 -4.43 16.25 -0.93
N THR A 57 -4.01 17.36 -1.54
CA THR A 57 -2.63 17.87 -1.46
C THR A 57 -2.26 18.19 -0.02
N GLU A 58 -3.04 19.02 0.67
CA GLU A 58 -2.73 19.40 2.05
C GLU A 58 -2.67 18.18 2.98
N ILE A 59 -3.66 17.29 2.91
CA ILE A 59 -3.70 16.09 3.77
C ILE A 59 -2.51 15.17 3.48
N THR A 60 -2.11 15.02 2.23
CA THR A 60 -0.94 14.20 1.85
C THR A 60 0.37 14.76 2.40
N LEU A 61 0.51 16.09 2.45
CA LEU A 61 1.71 16.77 2.92
C LEU A 61 1.86 16.79 4.45
N GLN A 62 0.76 16.77 5.20
CA GLN A 62 0.79 16.85 6.67
C GLN A 62 1.77 15.86 7.32
N PRO A 63 1.69 14.52 7.04
CA PRO A 63 2.62 13.57 7.64
C PRO A 63 4.05 13.72 7.14
N VAL A 64 4.27 14.14 5.89
CA VAL A 64 5.61 14.38 5.36
C VAL A 64 6.30 15.48 6.15
N ARG A 65 5.60 16.60 6.37
CA ARG A 65 6.10 17.74 7.14
C ARG A 65 6.33 17.40 8.62
N ARG A 66 5.50 16.52 9.19
CA ARG A 66 5.55 16.19 10.62
C ARG A 66 6.53 15.07 10.95
N TYR A 67 6.58 14.03 10.14
CA TYR A 67 7.33 12.81 10.46
C TYR A 67 8.70 12.73 9.78
N GLY A 68 8.98 13.56 8.77
CA GLY A 68 10.21 13.49 8.01
C GLY A 68 10.39 12.17 7.24
N VAL A 69 9.29 11.57 6.78
CA VAL A 69 9.29 10.30 6.03
C VAL A 69 9.90 10.44 4.63
N ASP A 70 10.42 9.34 4.10
CA ASP A 70 11.11 9.28 2.80
C ASP A 70 10.16 9.14 1.60
N ALA A 71 8.87 8.95 1.83
CA ALA A 71 7.86 8.95 0.77
C ALA A 71 6.51 9.46 1.28
N ALA A 72 5.82 10.21 0.44
CA ALA A 72 4.41 10.53 0.60
C ALA A 72 3.56 9.42 0.00
N ILE A 73 2.37 9.17 0.56
CA ILE A 73 1.33 8.37 -0.10
C ILE A 73 0.11 9.24 -0.35
N LEU A 74 -0.41 9.20 -1.57
CA LEU A 74 -1.57 9.98 -1.98
C LEU A 74 -2.73 9.76 -1.00
N PHE A 75 -3.36 10.83 -0.53
CA PHE A 75 -4.60 10.74 0.21
C PHE A 75 -5.75 10.41 -0.74
N SER A 76 -6.28 9.21 -0.65
CA SER A 76 -7.37 8.68 -1.49
C SER A 76 -8.01 7.48 -0.79
N ASP A 77 -8.94 6.82 -1.46
CA ASP A 77 -9.51 5.54 -1.03
C ASP A 77 -9.53 4.53 -2.19
N ILE A 78 -9.38 3.25 -1.85
CA ILE A 78 -9.35 2.16 -2.85
C ILE A 78 -10.67 2.00 -3.62
N VAL A 79 -11.80 2.46 -3.06
CA VAL A 79 -13.11 2.39 -3.72
C VAL A 79 -13.45 3.64 -4.54
N LEU A 80 -12.61 4.69 -4.47
CA LEU A 80 -12.82 5.92 -5.24
C LEU A 80 -12.99 5.68 -6.75
N PRO A 81 -12.16 4.85 -7.42
CA PRO A 81 -12.33 4.58 -8.84
C PRO A 81 -13.64 3.83 -9.17
N LEU A 82 -14.18 3.05 -8.22
CA LEU A 82 -15.49 2.41 -8.41
C LEU A 82 -16.63 3.42 -8.38
N LYS A 83 -16.58 4.42 -7.47
CA LYS A 83 -17.52 5.54 -7.45
C LYS A 83 -17.45 6.34 -8.75
N ALA A 84 -16.23 6.65 -9.20
CA ALA A 84 -15.99 7.35 -10.45
C ALA A 84 -16.48 6.55 -11.68
N ALA A 85 -16.40 5.21 -11.63
CA ALA A 85 -16.96 4.30 -12.64
C ALA A 85 -18.50 4.13 -12.55
N GLY A 86 -19.18 4.96 -11.76
CA GLY A 86 -20.64 5.03 -11.70
C GLY A 86 -21.31 4.21 -10.62
N LEU A 87 -20.55 3.60 -9.70
CA LEU A 87 -21.13 2.83 -8.61
C LEU A 87 -21.59 3.74 -7.48
N ASP A 88 -22.78 3.47 -6.95
CA ASP A 88 -23.27 4.09 -5.72
C ASP A 88 -22.65 3.38 -4.51
N ILE A 89 -21.50 3.88 -4.10
CA ILE A 89 -20.72 3.40 -2.95
C ILE A 89 -20.40 4.56 -2.02
N ASP A 90 -20.49 4.33 -0.72
CA ASP A 90 -20.13 5.29 0.32
C ASP A 90 -19.26 4.66 1.40
N ILE A 91 -18.56 5.50 2.17
CA ILE A 91 -17.72 5.09 3.30
C ILE A 91 -18.38 5.54 4.59
N ARG A 92 -19.02 4.60 5.30
CA ARG A 92 -19.67 4.88 6.60
C ARG A 92 -18.62 4.96 7.71
N PRO A 93 -18.65 6.04 8.52
CA PRO A 93 -17.73 6.20 9.65
C PRO A 93 -17.78 4.99 10.61
N GLY A 94 -16.61 4.45 10.95
CA GLY A 94 -16.49 3.29 11.85
C GLY A 94 -16.80 1.93 11.22
N VAL A 95 -17.38 1.89 10.03
CA VAL A 95 -17.74 0.66 9.32
C VAL A 95 -16.83 0.43 8.11
N GLY A 96 -16.68 1.42 7.23
CA GLY A 96 -15.92 1.33 5.99
C GLY A 96 -16.81 1.42 4.75
N PRO A 97 -16.28 1.05 3.56
CA PRO A 97 -17.00 1.07 2.30
C PRO A 97 -18.25 0.18 2.35
N GLN A 98 -19.37 0.68 1.82
CA GLN A 98 -20.64 -0.05 1.75
C GLN A 98 -21.36 0.24 0.44
N ILE A 99 -22.02 -0.79 -0.10
CA ILE A 99 -22.95 -0.69 -1.22
C ILE A 99 -24.31 -1.28 -0.79
N ASP A 100 -25.38 -0.61 -1.15
CA ASP A 100 -26.72 -1.07 -0.76
C ASP A 100 -27.21 -2.28 -1.56
N LYS A 101 -26.68 -2.48 -2.77
CA LYS A 101 -27.04 -3.59 -3.67
C LYS A 101 -25.79 -4.42 -4.03
N PRO A 102 -25.46 -5.44 -3.23
CA PRO A 102 -24.34 -6.33 -3.51
C PRO A 102 -24.50 -7.06 -4.86
N PHE A 103 -23.36 -7.27 -5.52
CA PHE A 103 -23.33 -7.89 -6.86
C PHE A 103 -23.69 -9.38 -6.80
N ARG A 104 -24.55 -9.83 -7.71
CA ARG A 104 -25.04 -11.20 -7.79
C ARG A 104 -25.05 -11.79 -9.20
N ASP A 105 -25.13 -10.96 -10.22
CA ASP A 105 -25.27 -11.37 -11.61
C ASP A 105 -24.51 -10.45 -12.59
N ASP A 106 -24.54 -10.79 -13.87
CA ASP A 106 -23.87 -10.05 -14.94
C ASP A 106 -24.44 -8.62 -15.09
N GLY A 107 -25.73 -8.43 -14.81
CA GLY A 107 -26.36 -7.12 -14.82
C GLY A 107 -25.81 -6.18 -13.74
N ASP A 108 -25.36 -6.74 -12.61
CA ASP A 108 -24.69 -5.95 -11.58
C ASP A 108 -23.28 -5.51 -12.05
N VAL A 109 -22.53 -6.41 -12.68
CA VAL A 109 -21.21 -6.06 -13.23
C VAL A 109 -21.32 -5.03 -14.33
N ALA A 110 -22.38 -5.05 -15.15
CA ALA A 110 -22.63 -4.07 -16.21
C ALA A 110 -22.88 -2.64 -15.69
N LYS A 111 -23.21 -2.47 -14.40
CA LYS A 111 -23.31 -1.13 -13.75
C LYS A 111 -21.98 -0.45 -13.60
N LEU A 112 -20.88 -1.22 -13.51
CA LEU A 112 -19.54 -0.67 -13.55
C LEU A 112 -19.18 -0.35 -15.00
N ARG A 113 -19.22 0.94 -15.37
CA ARG A 113 -18.72 1.37 -16.66
C ARG A 113 -17.19 1.35 -16.68
N ASP A 114 -16.60 1.49 -17.84
CA ASP A 114 -15.17 1.73 -17.94
C ASP A 114 -14.82 3.05 -17.24
N LEU A 115 -13.69 3.07 -16.57
CA LEU A 115 -13.15 4.29 -15.98
C LEU A 115 -12.37 5.04 -17.05
N GLU A 116 -12.79 6.26 -17.35
CA GLU A 116 -12.03 7.15 -18.22
C GLU A 116 -11.12 8.07 -17.41
N PRO A 117 -9.94 8.47 -17.91
CA PRO A 117 -9.04 9.36 -17.18
C PRO A 117 -9.70 10.64 -16.67
N GLY A 118 -10.64 11.21 -17.44
CA GLY A 118 -11.40 12.41 -17.08
C GLY A 118 -12.32 12.23 -15.88
N ASP A 119 -12.75 11.02 -15.56
CA ASP A 119 -13.60 10.73 -14.39
C ASP A 119 -12.88 10.98 -13.05
N VAL A 120 -11.56 10.98 -13.07
CA VAL A 120 -10.69 11.16 -11.90
C VAL A 120 -9.66 12.28 -12.12
N ASP A 121 -10.01 13.28 -12.91
CA ASP A 121 -9.14 14.43 -13.23
C ASP A 121 -8.67 15.17 -11.97
N PHE A 122 -9.52 15.25 -10.94
CA PHE A 122 -9.16 15.79 -9.64
C PHE A 122 -7.99 15.05 -8.96
N VAL A 123 -7.83 13.73 -9.23
CA VAL A 123 -6.66 12.97 -8.76
C VAL A 123 -5.41 13.39 -9.53
N SER A 124 -5.53 13.53 -10.85
CA SER A 124 -4.44 14.02 -11.70
C SER A 124 -3.97 15.41 -11.26
N GLN A 125 -4.90 16.32 -11.00
CA GLN A 125 -4.60 17.68 -10.49
C GLN A 125 -3.88 17.62 -9.13
N ALA A 126 -4.39 16.84 -8.18
CA ALA A 126 -3.78 16.69 -6.86
C ALA A 126 -2.36 16.12 -6.95
N VAL A 127 -2.13 15.09 -7.78
CA VAL A 127 -0.79 14.53 -8.00
C VAL A 127 0.14 15.57 -8.61
N GLY A 128 -0.32 16.36 -9.58
CA GLY A 128 0.46 17.47 -10.17
C GLY A 128 0.86 18.51 -9.12
N MET A 129 -0.06 18.93 -8.24
CA MET A 129 0.22 19.85 -7.14
C MET A 129 1.23 19.25 -6.15
N LEU A 130 1.04 17.99 -5.77
CA LEU A 130 1.93 17.28 -4.85
C LEU A 130 3.35 17.14 -5.39
N THR A 131 3.51 16.79 -6.66
CA THR A 131 4.86 16.66 -7.26
C THR A 131 5.60 17.98 -7.32
N ALA A 132 4.90 19.10 -7.43
CA ALA A 132 5.50 20.44 -7.36
C ALA A 132 5.96 20.79 -5.94
N GLU A 133 5.23 20.39 -4.89
CA GLU A 133 5.52 20.74 -3.51
C GLU A 133 6.47 19.76 -2.80
N LEU A 134 6.45 18.47 -3.16
CA LEU A 134 7.26 17.43 -2.54
C LEU A 134 8.75 17.52 -2.91
N GLY A 135 9.09 18.18 -4.01
CA GLY A 135 10.47 18.27 -4.49
C GLY A 135 11.10 16.90 -4.72
N GLY A 136 12.11 16.55 -3.91
CA GLY A 136 12.80 15.25 -3.99
C GLY A 136 12.11 14.10 -3.25
N THR A 137 11.01 14.34 -2.51
CA THR A 137 10.27 13.29 -1.79
C THR A 137 9.33 12.56 -2.77
N PRO A 138 9.49 11.23 -2.98
CA PRO A 138 8.64 10.46 -3.87
C PRO A 138 7.19 10.43 -3.42
N LEU A 139 6.28 10.50 -4.39
CA LEU A 139 4.85 10.27 -4.17
C LEU A 139 4.47 8.85 -4.58
N ILE A 140 3.88 8.10 -3.66
CA ILE A 140 3.30 6.79 -3.91
C ILE A 140 1.83 6.96 -4.29
N GLY A 141 1.47 6.58 -5.51
CA GLY A 141 0.10 6.34 -5.90
C GLY A 141 -0.38 4.97 -5.42
N PHE A 142 -1.69 4.71 -5.43
CA PHE A 142 -2.18 3.39 -5.06
C PHE A 142 -3.56 3.07 -5.62
N ALA A 143 -3.91 1.78 -5.59
CA ALA A 143 -5.26 1.28 -5.84
C ALA A 143 -5.53 0.02 -5.02
N GLY A 144 -6.80 -0.37 -4.95
CA GLY A 144 -7.21 -1.66 -4.40
C GLY A 144 -6.93 -2.81 -5.35
N GLY A 145 -6.49 -3.94 -4.82
CA GLY A 145 -6.39 -5.19 -5.56
C GLY A 145 -7.78 -5.71 -5.99
N PRO A 146 -7.87 -6.41 -7.13
CA PRO A 146 -9.16 -6.81 -7.69
C PRO A 146 -9.97 -7.72 -6.77
N PHE A 147 -9.33 -8.62 -6.02
CA PHE A 147 -10.02 -9.43 -5.02
C PHE A 147 -10.59 -8.58 -3.89
N THR A 148 -9.80 -7.66 -3.36
CA THR A 148 -10.24 -6.75 -2.28
C THR A 148 -11.41 -5.89 -2.71
N LEU A 149 -11.41 -5.38 -3.93
CA LEU A 149 -12.54 -4.64 -4.48
C LEU A 149 -13.77 -5.52 -4.69
N ALA A 150 -13.59 -6.74 -5.22
CA ALA A 150 -14.67 -7.71 -5.35
C ALA A 150 -15.32 -8.07 -4.01
N CYS A 151 -14.53 -8.18 -2.93
CA CYS A 151 -15.04 -8.41 -1.59
C CYS A 151 -16.08 -7.34 -1.16
N TYR A 152 -15.79 -6.07 -1.38
CA TYR A 152 -16.74 -5.01 -1.06
C TYR A 152 -17.99 -5.08 -1.94
N LEU A 153 -17.85 -5.40 -3.23
CA LEU A 153 -18.97 -5.45 -4.16
C LEU A 153 -19.89 -6.63 -3.91
N VAL A 154 -19.34 -7.80 -3.61
CA VAL A 154 -20.10 -9.04 -3.47
C VAL A 154 -20.67 -9.22 -2.07
N ASP A 155 -19.89 -8.91 -1.01
CA ASP A 155 -20.39 -8.96 0.37
C ASP A 155 -21.18 -7.68 0.76
N GLY A 156 -21.02 -6.58 -0.01
CA GLY A 156 -21.74 -5.32 0.22
C GLY A 156 -21.06 -4.41 1.25
N GLY A 157 -19.95 -4.85 1.84
CA GLY A 157 -19.20 -4.11 2.86
C GLY A 157 -18.11 -4.96 3.51
N PRO A 158 -17.48 -4.46 4.59
CA PRO A 158 -16.46 -5.22 5.31
C PRO A 158 -17.03 -6.51 5.92
N SER A 159 -16.29 -7.59 5.80
CA SER A 159 -16.59 -8.89 6.41
C SER A 159 -15.32 -9.49 7.03
N LYS A 160 -15.45 -10.40 7.97
CA LYS A 160 -14.32 -11.16 8.50
C LYS A 160 -13.91 -12.30 7.59
N THR A 161 -14.85 -12.86 6.84
CA THR A 161 -14.69 -14.11 6.11
C THR A 161 -14.98 -14.01 4.62
N PHE A 162 -15.71 -12.98 4.17
CA PHE A 162 -16.09 -12.77 2.78
C PHE A 162 -16.67 -14.03 2.12
N ASP A 163 -17.63 -14.67 2.81
CA ASP A 163 -18.18 -15.96 2.40
C ASP A 163 -18.92 -15.86 1.08
N GLN A 164 -19.65 -14.77 0.82
CA GLN A 164 -20.40 -14.57 -0.42
C GLN A 164 -19.42 -14.41 -1.61
N THR A 165 -18.34 -13.66 -1.43
CA THR A 165 -17.30 -13.48 -2.45
C THR A 165 -16.64 -14.82 -2.81
N ARG A 166 -16.26 -15.61 -1.80
CA ARG A 166 -15.65 -16.92 -2.03
C ARG A 166 -16.65 -17.90 -2.66
N ALA A 167 -17.91 -17.89 -2.19
CA ALA A 167 -18.95 -18.73 -2.79
C ALA A 167 -19.19 -18.39 -4.27
N LEU A 168 -19.17 -17.08 -4.64
CA LEU A 168 -19.25 -16.65 -6.03
C LEU A 168 -18.05 -17.16 -6.85
N MET A 169 -16.83 -17.00 -6.33
CA MET A 169 -15.59 -17.44 -6.99
C MET A 169 -15.63 -18.95 -7.30
N TYR A 170 -16.16 -19.77 -6.38
CA TYR A 170 -16.26 -21.22 -6.57
C TYR A 170 -17.45 -21.64 -7.43
N GLY A 171 -18.60 -21.01 -7.22
CA GLY A 171 -19.89 -21.45 -7.77
C GLY A 171 -20.22 -20.89 -9.14
N ASN A 172 -19.68 -19.72 -9.50
CA ASN A 172 -19.91 -19.07 -10.80
C ASN A 172 -18.60 -18.48 -11.36
N PRO A 173 -17.72 -19.33 -11.92
CA PRO A 173 -16.42 -18.89 -12.45
C PRO A 173 -16.51 -17.86 -13.58
N GLU A 174 -17.58 -17.92 -14.39
CA GLU A 174 -17.79 -16.97 -15.50
C GLU A 174 -18.09 -15.56 -14.97
N LEU A 175 -19.03 -15.43 -14.03
CA LEU A 175 -19.33 -14.15 -13.38
C LEU A 175 -18.10 -13.62 -12.63
N TRP A 176 -17.37 -14.52 -11.94
CA TRP A 176 -16.13 -14.16 -11.26
C TRP A 176 -15.10 -13.58 -12.23
N ARG A 177 -14.87 -14.25 -13.36
CA ARG A 177 -13.97 -13.81 -14.41
C ARG A 177 -14.38 -12.43 -14.97
N LEU A 178 -15.67 -12.24 -15.24
CA LEU A 178 -16.20 -10.98 -15.75
C LEU A 178 -15.96 -9.84 -14.75
N LEU A 179 -16.28 -10.07 -13.47
CA LEU A 179 -16.10 -9.08 -12.39
C LEU A 179 -14.63 -8.71 -12.23
N LEU A 180 -13.72 -9.70 -12.11
CA LEU A 180 -12.30 -9.44 -11.91
C LEU A 180 -11.67 -8.74 -13.13
N ALA A 181 -12.07 -9.08 -14.35
CA ALA A 181 -11.61 -8.42 -15.55
C ALA A 181 -12.01 -6.93 -15.57
N ARG A 182 -13.27 -6.62 -15.19
CA ARG A 182 -13.76 -5.23 -15.09
C ARG A 182 -13.00 -4.44 -14.02
N LEU A 183 -12.83 -5.00 -12.84
CA LEU A 183 -12.08 -4.37 -11.76
C LEU A 183 -10.61 -4.15 -12.13
N THR A 184 -10.00 -5.09 -12.83
CA THR A 184 -8.63 -4.97 -13.34
C THR A 184 -8.48 -3.78 -14.29
N ALA A 185 -9.40 -3.63 -15.25
CA ALA A 185 -9.38 -2.52 -16.20
C ALA A 185 -9.50 -1.16 -15.46
N ILE A 186 -10.45 -1.04 -14.54
CA ILE A 186 -10.63 0.17 -13.71
C ILE A 186 -9.36 0.49 -12.91
N THR A 187 -8.77 -0.53 -12.26
CA THR A 187 -7.56 -0.37 -11.46
C THR A 187 -6.36 0.08 -12.30
N ILE A 188 -6.18 -0.50 -13.49
CA ILE A 188 -5.11 -0.09 -14.42
C ILE A 188 -5.28 1.37 -14.81
N THR A 189 -6.46 1.78 -15.27
CA THR A 189 -6.72 3.18 -15.64
C THR A 189 -6.44 4.12 -14.48
N PHE A 190 -6.91 3.79 -13.27
CA PHE A 190 -6.73 4.63 -12.09
C PHE A 190 -5.25 4.79 -11.69
N LEU A 191 -4.46 3.72 -11.76
CA LEU A 191 -3.02 3.79 -11.49
C LEU A 191 -2.28 4.55 -12.60
N GLN A 192 -2.65 4.35 -13.87
CA GLN A 192 -2.03 5.04 -15.00
C GLN A 192 -2.25 6.56 -14.95
N VAL A 193 -3.43 7.01 -14.50
CA VAL A 193 -3.69 8.44 -14.27
C VAL A 193 -2.73 9.01 -13.23
N GLN A 194 -2.54 8.32 -12.11
CA GLN A 194 -1.61 8.75 -11.05
C GLN A 194 -0.16 8.79 -11.55
N VAL A 195 0.28 7.76 -12.26
CA VAL A 195 1.64 7.69 -12.83
C VAL A 195 1.85 8.77 -13.89
N SER A 196 0.89 8.97 -14.78
CA SER A 196 0.97 9.99 -15.84
C SER A 196 1.01 11.41 -15.26
N ALA A 197 0.37 11.63 -14.12
CA ALA A 197 0.40 12.90 -13.39
C ALA A 197 1.69 13.11 -12.58
N GLY A 198 2.53 12.07 -12.37
CA GLY A 198 3.84 12.19 -11.76
C GLY A 198 4.08 11.36 -10.48
N ALA A 199 3.21 10.42 -10.14
CA ALA A 199 3.50 9.49 -9.05
C ALA A 199 4.79 8.71 -9.33
N SER A 200 5.69 8.64 -8.33
CA SER A 200 7.03 8.08 -8.46
C SER A 200 7.08 6.57 -8.22
N ALA A 201 6.06 6.03 -7.56
CA ALA A 201 5.84 4.61 -7.31
C ALA A 201 4.35 4.35 -7.16
N VAL A 202 3.92 3.09 -7.19
CA VAL A 202 2.53 2.71 -6.89
C VAL A 202 2.46 1.53 -5.93
N GLN A 203 1.38 1.47 -5.14
CA GLN A 203 1.08 0.31 -4.29
C GLN A 203 -0.29 -0.29 -4.62
N LEU A 204 -0.32 -1.60 -4.85
CA LEU A 204 -1.54 -2.40 -4.98
C LEU A 204 -1.90 -2.97 -3.60
N PHE A 205 -3.04 -2.55 -3.05
CA PHE A 205 -3.53 -3.01 -1.76
C PHE A 205 -4.49 -4.19 -1.92
N ASP A 206 -4.01 -5.41 -1.66
CA ASP A 206 -4.85 -6.62 -1.66
C ASP A 206 -5.18 -7.08 -0.23
N SER A 207 -5.79 -6.16 0.53
CA SER A 207 -5.95 -6.22 1.98
C SER A 207 -6.72 -7.47 2.47
N TRP A 208 -7.59 -8.04 1.62
CA TRP A 208 -8.42 -9.19 2.01
C TRP A 208 -7.94 -10.53 1.43
N ALA A 209 -6.90 -10.53 0.58
CA ALA A 209 -6.40 -11.74 -0.07
C ALA A 209 -5.95 -12.83 0.91
N GLY A 210 -5.51 -12.46 2.12
CA GLY A 210 -5.03 -13.39 3.13
C GLY A 210 -6.06 -14.41 3.64
N ILE A 211 -7.34 -14.30 3.26
CA ILE A 211 -8.36 -15.32 3.56
C ILE A 211 -8.37 -16.48 2.55
N LEU A 212 -7.66 -16.34 1.44
CA LEU A 212 -7.61 -17.35 0.39
C LEU A 212 -6.49 -18.36 0.65
N SER A 213 -6.73 -19.59 0.24
CA SER A 213 -5.65 -20.56 0.09
C SER A 213 -4.69 -20.13 -1.04
N PRO A 214 -3.42 -20.58 -1.04
CA PRO A 214 -2.51 -20.33 -2.15
C PRO A 214 -3.05 -20.81 -3.51
N GLU A 215 -3.77 -21.92 -3.53
CA GLU A 215 -4.37 -22.45 -4.76
C GLU A 215 -5.51 -21.56 -5.28
N ASP A 216 -6.39 -21.10 -4.40
CA ASP A 216 -7.50 -20.20 -4.77
C ASP A 216 -6.98 -18.85 -5.25
N TYR A 217 -5.98 -18.29 -4.57
CA TYR A 217 -5.34 -17.08 -5.02
C TYR A 217 -4.69 -17.23 -6.40
N ARG A 218 -3.96 -18.35 -6.61
CA ARG A 218 -3.29 -18.66 -7.88
C ARG A 218 -4.27 -18.72 -9.04
N ARG A 219 -5.41 -19.39 -8.84
CA ARG A 219 -6.42 -19.58 -9.90
C ARG A 219 -7.31 -18.36 -10.08
N GLY A 220 -7.79 -17.80 -8.98
CA GLY A 220 -8.88 -16.82 -8.99
C GLY A 220 -8.42 -15.36 -8.99
N VAL A 221 -7.18 -15.03 -8.60
CA VAL A 221 -6.74 -13.65 -8.36
C VAL A 221 -5.43 -13.31 -9.06
N LEU A 222 -4.42 -14.15 -8.93
CA LEU A 222 -3.07 -13.91 -9.45
C LEU A 222 -3.02 -13.44 -10.92
N PRO A 223 -3.80 -14.00 -11.87
CA PRO A 223 -3.78 -13.55 -13.27
C PRO A 223 -4.13 -12.07 -13.42
N TYR A 224 -5.03 -11.57 -12.60
CA TYR A 224 -5.50 -10.17 -12.61
C TYR A 224 -4.50 -9.23 -11.97
N SER A 225 -3.92 -9.62 -10.83
CA SER A 225 -2.83 -8.87 -10.21
C SER A 225 -1.62 -8.77 -11.15
N LYS A 226 -1.28 -9.84 -11.86
CA LYS A 226 -0.24 -9.84 -12.91
C LYS A 226 -0.52 -8.83 -14.03
N GLN A 227 -1.76 -8.76 -14.51
CA GLN A 227 -2.13 -7.80 -15.56
C GLN A 227 -1.96 -6.35 -15.08
N ILE A 228 -2.37 -6.03 -13.86
CA ILE A 228 -2.23 -4.69 -13.27
C ILE A 228 -0.75 -4.33 -13.17
N LEU A 229 0.05 -5.18 -12.54
CA LEU A 229 1.46 -4.90 -12.28
C LEU A 229 2.28 -4.84 -13.58
N ALA A 230 1.96 -5.67 -14.57
CA ALA A 230 2.58 -5.61 -15.90
C ALA A 230 2.26 -4.30 -16.64
N ALA A 231 1.01 -3.81 -16.54
CA ALA A 231 0.61 -2.53 -17.14
C ALA A 231 1.38 -1.35 -16.52
N ILE A 232 1.66 -1.40 -15.21
CA ILE A 232 2.43 -0.38 -14.51
C ILE A 232 3.92 -0.50 -14.77
N ALA A 233 4.47 -1.71 -14.84
CA ALA A 233 5.88 -1.94 -15.14
C ALA A 233 6.31 -1.28 -16.48
N ALA A 234 5.40 -1.21 -17.45
CA ALA A 234 5.63 -0.52 -18.73
C ALA A 234 5.91 0.99 -18.58
N SER A 235 5.49 1.61 -17.48
CA SER A 235 5.76 3.03 -17.20
C SER A 235 7.13 3.28 -16.56
N GLY A 236 7.82 2.23 -16.09
CA GLY A 236 9.14 2.31 -15.46
C GLY A 236 9.12 2.80 -14.01
N VAL A 237 7.94 3.00 -13.39
CA VAL A 237 7.83 3.31 -11.96
C VAL A 237 7.79 2.00 -11.16
N PRO A 238 8.45 1.92 -9.98
CA PRO A 238 8.40 0.73 -9.15
C PRO A 238 7.02 0.50 -8.57
N SER A 239 6.69 -0.77 -8.39
CA SER A 239 5.42 -1.22 -7.85
C SER A 239 5.58 -2.02 -6.56
N ILE A 240 4.64 -1.83 -5.63
CA ILE A 240 4.57 -2.52 -4.35
C ILE A 240 3.28 -3.34 -4.32
N HIS A 241 3.34 -4.61 -3.91
CA HIS A 241 2.15 -5.44 -3.70
C HIS A 241 2.05 -5.81 -2.24
N PHE A 242 0.96 -5.43 -1.59
CA PHE A 242 0.75 -5.61 -0.16
C PHE A 242 -0.61 -6.23 0.13
N GLY A 243 -0.63 -7.17 1.08
CA GLY A 243 -1.86 -7.73 1.65
C GLY A 243 -1.71 -8.03 3.14
N VAL A 244 -2.82 -8.20 3.84
CA VAL A 244 -2.86 -8.54 5.27
C VAL A 244 -3.18 -10.02 5.43
N GLY A 245 -2.46 -10.71 6.33
CA GLY A 245 -2.61 -12.17 6.51
C GLY A 245 -2.08 -12.99 5.35
N THR A 246 -1.25 -12.40 4.49
CA THR A 246 -0.76 -13.00 3.24
C THR A 246 0.54 -13.81 3.41
N GLY A 247 0.89 -14.23 4.61
CA GLY A 247 2.13 -14.97 4.88
C GLY A 247 2.33 -16.19 3.98
N GLU A 248 1.26 -16.94 3.70
CA GLU A 248 1.29 -18.10 2.77
C GLU A 248 1.22 -17.70 1.29
N LEU A 249 0.89 -16.44 1.01
CA LEU A 249 0.77 -15.90 -0.36
C LEU A 249 2.00 -15.08 -0.79
N LEU A 250 3.00 -14.85 0.08
CA LEU A 250 4.14 -13.96 -0.21
C LEU A 250 4.85 -14.33 -1.51
N GLY A 251 5.04 -15.63 -1.78
CA GLY A 251 5.60 -16.10 -3.04
C GLY A 251 4.76 -15.71 -4.26
N LEU A 252 3.43 -15.80 -4.14
CA LEU A 252 2.48 -15.44 -5.20
C LEU A 252 2.39 -13.92 -5.41
N LEU A 253 2.48 -13.14 -4.32
CA LEU A 253 2.56 -11.68 -4.43
C LEU A 253 3.82 -11.24 -5.19
N GLY A 254 4.96 -11.90 -4.94
CA GLY A 254 6.19 -11.70 -5.72
C GLY A 254 6.06 -12.17 -7.16
N GLU A 255 5.41 -13.33 -7.40
CA GLU A 255 5.13 -13.89 -8.74
C GLU A 255 4.20 -12.97 -9.57
N ALA A 256 3.37 -12.17 -8.91
CA ALA A 256 2.49 -11.21 -9.58
C ALA A 256 3.26 -10.11 -10.34
N GLY A 257 4.54 -9.90 -10.05
CA GLY A 257 5.42 -9.02 -10.82
C GLY A 257 5.80 -7.72 -10.14
N ALA A 258 5.37 -7.48 -8.89
CA ALA A 258 5.78 -6.30 -8.13
C ALA A 258 7.31 -6.26 -7.89
N ASP A 259 7.89 -5.06 -7.82
CA ASP A 259 9.30 -4.84 -7.45
C ASP A 259 9.53 -5.03 -5.96
N VAL A 260 8.51 -4.69 -5.16
CA VAL A 260 8.52 -4.74 -3.70
C VAL A 260 7.34 -5.58 -3.21
N VAL A 261 7.61 -6.51 -2.29
CA VAL A 261 6.56 -7.25 -1.59
C VAL A 261 6.39 -6.68 -0.19
N GLY A 262 5.19 -6.18 0.09
CA GLY A 262 4.81 -5.72 1.41
C GLY A 262 4.42 -6.90 2.31
N VAL A 263 4.99 -6.92 3.51
CA VAL A 263 4.82 -7.99 4.49
C VAL A 263 4.06 -7.44 5.70
N ASP A 264 3.02 -8.14 6.16
CA ASP A 264 2.35 -7.77 7.40
C ASP A 264 3.16 -8.23 8.64
N TRP A 265 2.74 -7.80 9.82
CA TRP A 265 3.51 -8.02 11.06
C TRP A 265 3.59 -9.47 11.54
N ARG A 266 2.83 -10.40 10.92
CA ARG A 266 2.74 -11.80 11.36
C ARG A 266 3.92 -12.65 10.94
N VAL A 267 4.59 -12.26 9.85
CA VAL A 267 5.75 -12.99 9.31
C VAL A 267 7.01 -12.14 9.52
N PRO A 268 7.99 -12.61 10.31
CA PRO A 268 9.27 -11.92 10.42
C PRO A 268 9.95 -11.73 9.05
N LEU A 269 10.66 -10.60 8.83
CA LEU A 269 11.25 -10.29 7.52
C LEU A 269 12.32 -11.28 7.09
N ASP A 270 13.10 -11.80 8.01
CA ASP A 270 14.08 -12.87 7.77
C ASP A 270 13.45 -14.18 7.30
N GLU A 271 12.21 -14.46 7.71
CA GLU A 271 11.41 -15.58 7.21
C GLU A 271 10.73 -15.23 5.85
N ALA A 272 10.25 -14.00 5.72
CA ALA A 272 9.60 -13.54 4.48
C ALA A 272 10.54 -13.64 3.27
N VAL A 273 11.83 -13.36 3.44
CA VAL A 273 12.85 -13.50 2.39
C VAL A 273 12.86 -14.89 1.77
N HIS A 274 12.67 -15.94 2.57
CA HIS A 274 12.64 -17.32 2.08
C HIS A 274 11.34 -17.70 1.37
N ARG A 275 10.27 -16.94 1.58
CA ARG A 275 8.96 -17.18 0.96
C ARG A 275 8.76 -16.40 -0.33
N VAL A 276 9.40 -15.24 -0.45
CA VAL A 276 9.34 -14.39 -1.64
C VAL A 276 10.38 -14.83 -2.66
N ALA A 277 10.02 -14.78 -3.95
CA ALA A 277 10.98 -15.08 -5.02
C ALA A 277 12.18 -14.11 -4.97
N PRO A 278 13.40 -14.56 -5.33
CA PRO A 278 14.56 -13.69 -5.45
C PRO A 278 14.30 -12.49 -6.37
N GLY A 279 15.07 -11.42 -6.17
CA GLY A 279 14.95 -10.21 -6.99
C GLY A 279 13.81 -9.27 -6.53
N LYS A 280 13.37 -9.36 -5.29
CA LYS A 280 12.34 -8.47 -4.72
C LYS A 280 12.89 -7.74 -3.49
N ALA A 281 12.54 -6.45 -3.39
CA ALA A 281 12.67 -5.74 -2.13
C ALA A 281 11.54 -6.14 -1.17
N LEU A 282 11.75 -6.02 0.13
CA LEU A 282 10.71 -6.20 1.14
C LEU A 282 10.31 -4.86 1.77
N GLN A 283 9.02 -4.69 2.03
CA GLN A 283 8.48 -3.55 2.77
C GLN A 283 7.76 -4.02 4.03
N GLY A 284 8.02 -3.36 5.14
CA GLY A 284 7.34 -3.63 6.42
C GLY A 284 8.31 -3.65 7.58
N ASN A 285 7.96 -4.25 8.76
CA ASN A 285 6.64 -4.80 9.03
C ASN A 285 6.34 -4.70 10.54
N LEU A 286 6.63 -3.53 11.15
CA LEU A 286 6.34 -3.35 12.57
C LEU A 286 4.83 -3.48 12.84
N ASP A 287 4.45 -4.26 13.86
CA ASP A 287 3.05 -4.33 14.30
C ASP A 287 2.57 -2.94 14.73
N PRO A 288 1.50 -2.39 14.12
CA PRO A 288 0.96 -1.09 14.52
C PRO A 288 0.58 -1.00 15.99
N ALA A 289 0.18 -2.10 16.62
CA ALA A 289 -0.16 -2.13 18.04
C ALA A 289 1.04 -1.85 18.97
N VAL A 290 2.25 -2.12 18.50
CA VAL A 290 3.49 -1.82 19.25
C VAL A 290 3.63 -0.31 19.48
N LEU A 291 3.09 0.54 18.60
CA LEU A 291 3.15 2.00 18.74
C LEU A 291 2.35 2.55 19.93
N LEU A 292 1.50 1.72 20.53
CA LEU A 292 0.74 2.05 21.77
C LEU A 292 1.50 1.63 23.04
N ALA A 293 2.64 0.96 22.90
CA ALA A 293 3.46 0.51 24.02
C ALA A 293 4.45 1.62 24.50
N PRO A 294 5.08 1.45 25.68
CA PRO A 294 6.15 2.34 26.10
C PRO A 294 7.34 2.37 25.10
N TRP A 295 7.98 3.52 24.97
CA TRP A 295 9.04 3.75 24.00
C TRP A 295 10.16 2.66 23.98
N PRO A 296 10.68 2.15 25.11
CA PRO A 296 11.73 1.11 25.05
C PRO A 296 11.29 -0.14 24.28
N VAL A 297 9.99 -0.51 24.37
CA VAL A 297 9.44 -1.65 23.62
C VAL A 297 9.36 -1.30 22.12
N ILE A 298 8.91 -0.09 21.79
CA ILE A 298 8.84 0.37 20.40
C ILE A 298 10.22 0.36 19.77
N GLU A 299 11.23 0.91 20.47
CA GLU A 299 12.61 0.96 20.01
C GLU A 299 13.19 -0.43 19.78
N GLU A 300 13.04 -1.34 20.73
CA GLU A 300 13.51 -2.73 20.63
C GLU A 300 12.89 -3.42 19.39
N ARG A 301 11.58 -3.33 19.22
CA ARG A 301 10.84 -3.95 18.11
C ARG A 301 11.20 -3.33 16.76
N ALA A 302 11.34 -2.01 16.69
CA ALA A 302 11.75 -1.34 15.46
C ALA A 302 13.16 -1.74 15.02
N ARG A 303 14.11 -1.76 15.96
CA ARG A 303 15.49 -2.24 15.69
C ARG A 303 15.51 -3.70 15.23
N ASP A 304 14.66 -4.56 15.80
CA ASP A 304 14.54 -5.97 15.38
C ASP A 304 14.03 -6.08 13.94
N VAL A 305 13.01 -5.28 13.56
CA VAL A 305 12.50 -5.21 12.18
C VAL A 305 13.59 -4.77 11.22
N VAL A 306 14.32 -3.68 11.54
CA VAL A 306 15.43 -3.20 10.69
C VAL A 306 16.53 -4.27 10.58
N ARG A 307 16.90 -4.92 11.68
CA ARG A 307 17.90 -6.00 11.69
C ARG A 307 17.49 -7.17 10.79
N LYS A 308 16.25 -7.63 10.90
CA LYS A 308 15.69 -8.71 10.07
C LYS A 308 15.55 -8.30 8.61
N GLY A 309 15.19 -7.05 8.35
CA GLY A 309 15.09 -6.50 6.99
C GLY A 309 16.43 -6.50 6.23
N ARG A 310 17.56 -6.51 6.92
CA ARG A 310 18.91 -6.62 6.30
C ARG A 310 19.17 -7.96 5.58
N THR A 311 18.37 -8.98 5.84
CA THR A 311 18.47 -10.26 5.13
C THR A 311 17.89 -10.19 3.72
N ALA A 312 17.05 -9.19 3.44
CA ALA A 312 16.50 -8.95 2.11
C ALA A 312 17.50 -8.22 1.20
N GLU A 313 17.33 -8.36 -0.12
CA GLU A 313 18.14 -7.60 -1.09
C GLU A 313 17.99 -6.08 -0.91
N SER A 314 16.83 -5.63 -0.44
CA SER A 314 16.56 -4.26 -0.01
C SER A 314 15.36 -4.23 0.93
N HIS A 315 15.35 -3.24 1.84
CA HIS A 315 14.28 -3.10 2.84
C HIS A 315 13.77 -1.66 2.88
N ILE A 316 12.44 -1.53 2.90
CA ILE A 316 11.70 -0.30 3.16
C ILE A 316 10.97 -0.48 4.48
N PHE A 317 11.29 0.33 5.48
CA PHE A 317 10.61 0.25 6.76
C PHE A 317 9.19 0.79 6.66
N ASN A 318 8.25 0.03 7.15
CA ASN A 318 6.84 0.41 7.29
C ASN A 318 6.22 -0.33 8.47
N LEU A 319 5.00 0.01 8.81
CA LEU A 319 4.18 -0.85 9.67
C LEU A 319 3.65 -2.04 8.86
N GLY A 320 3.30 -3.13 9.54
CA GLY A 320 2.64 -4.29 8.94
C GLY A 320 1.16 -4.05 8.59
N HIS A 321 0.63 -2.88 8.90
CA HIS A 321 -0.70 -2.36 8.50
C HIS A 321 -0.70 -0.83 8.66
N GLY A 322 -1.84 -0.19 8.46
CA GLY A 322 -1.98 1.26 8.65
C GLY A 322 -1.84 1.72 10.10
N VAL A 323 -1.37 2.96 10.27
CA VAL A 323 -1.34 3.66 11.56
C VAL A 323 -2.70 3.59 12.24
N LEU A 324 -2.71 3.24 13.53
CA LEU A 324 -3.93 3.21 14.33
C LEU A 324 -4.39 4.63 14.69
N PRO A 325 -5.71 4.86 14.83
CA PRO A 325 -6.23 6.19 15.17
C PRO A 325 -5.70 6.76 16.48
N ASP A 326 -5.38 5.89 17.44
CA ASP A 326 -4.92 6.26 18.78
C ASP A 326 -3.38 6.35 18.90
N THR A 327 -2.66 6.16 17.79
CA THR A 327 -1.21 6.34 17.76
C THR A 327 -0.85 7.81 17.97
N ASP A 328 0.05 8.08 18.91
CA ASP A 328 0.61 9.41 19.11
C ASP A 328 1.49 9.80 17.88
N PRO A 329 1.21 10.93 17.21
CA PRO A 329 2.01 11.38 16.08
C PRO A 329 3.50 11.61 16.42
N ASP A 330 3.82 12.01 17.63
CA ASP A 330 5.21 12.26 18.03
C ASP A 330 6.01 10.95 18.16
N VAL A 331 5.33 9.84 18.43
CA VAL A 331 5.92 8.49 18.38
C VAL A 331 6.34 8.14 16.94
N LEU A 332 5.56 8.49 15.94
CA LEU A 332 5.89 8.22 14.53
C LEU A 332 7.09 9.05 14.07
N ALA A 333 7.16 10.33 14.43
CA ALA A 333 8.31 11.19 14.14
C ALA A 333 9.58 10.60 14.77
N ARG A 334 9.52 10.28 16.07
CA ARG A 334 10.64 9.67 16.80
C ARG A 334 11.04 8.30 16.21
N LEU A 335 10.09 7.51 15.73
CA LEU A 335 10.36 6.23 15.09
C LEU A 335 11.09 6.40 13.76
N THR A 336 10.72 7.41 12.96
CA THR A 336 11.42 7.77 11.73
C THR A 336 12.89 8.10 12.01
N ASP A 337 13.14 8.98 12.99
CA ASP A 337 14.50 9.35 13.41
C ASP A 337 15.31 8.12 13.88
N LEU A 338 14.67 7.24 14.66
CA LEU A 338 15.29 6.00 15.12
C LEU A 338 15.72 5.13 13.95
N VAL A 339 14.84 4.87 12.98
CA VAL A 339 15.16 4.00 11.84
C VAL A 339 16.28 4.61 10.99
N HIS A 340 16.25 5.91 10.74
CA HIS A 340 17.32 6.61 10.02
C HIS A 340 18.67 6.55 10.74
N SER A 341 18.66 6.49 12.08
CA SER A 341 19.90 6.39 12.88
C SER A 341 20.58 5.03 12.84
N VAL A 342 19.88 3.98 12.36
CA VAL A 342 20.42 2.61 12.31
C VAL A 342 21.27 2.43 11.06
N PRO A 343 22.61 2.19 11.19
CA PRO A 343 23.50 2.01 10.04
C PRO A 343 23.02 0.90 9.11
N THR A 344 23.14 1.08 7.79
CA THR A 344 22.79 0.05 6.78
C THR A 344 23.88 -1.00 6.57
N GLY A 345 25.12 -0.74 7.05
CA GLY A 345 26.27 -1.68 6.94
C GLY A 345 26.18 -2.85 7.91
N SER A 346 26.69 -4.03 7.50
CA SER A 346 27.04 -5.09 8.42
C SER A 346 28.10 -4.55 9.39
N GLU A 347 27.86 -4.63 10.69
CA GLU A 347 28.96 -4.51 11.66
C GLU A 347 30.01 -5.55 11.25
N GLY A 348 31.11 -5.05 10.66
CA GLY A 348 32.25 -5.87 10.39
C GLY A 348 32.64 -6.54 11.71
N SER A 349 32.72 -7.85 11.72
CA SER A 349 33.29 -8.62 12.81
C SER A 349 34.60 -7.94 13.22
N ALA A 350 34.55 -7.20 14.32
CA ALA A 350 35.78 -6.74 14.97
C ALA A 350 36.56 -8.01 15.31
N GLY A 351 37.55 -8.32 14.47
CA GLY A 351 38.48 -9.42 14.70
C GLY A 351 39.06 -9.23 16.06
N SER A 352 38.79 -10.16 16.95
CA SER A 352 39.56 -10.37 18.17
C SER A 352 41.01 -10.66 17.74
N ALA A 353 41.85 -9.63 17.71
CA ALA A 353 43.28 -9.82 17.72
C ALA A 353 43.61 -10.44 19.07
N GLY A 354 43.81 -11.76 19.09
CA GLY A 354 44.38 -12.46 20.22
C GLY A 354 45.79 -11.93 20.47
N PRO A 355 46.23 -11.83 21.73
CA PRO A 355 47.57 -11.41 22.01
C PRO A 355 48.55 -12.51 21.58
N ALA A 356 49.52 -12.12 20.73
CA ALA A 356 50.69 -12.93 20.47
C ALA A 356 51.52 -13.03 21.77
N GLY A 357 51.66 -14.23 22.29
CA GLY A 357 52.61 -14.62 23.31
C GLY A 357 53.60 -15.62 22.71
#